data_932606b460f802c3b9329f1fe1ae3e44
#
_entry.id   932606b460f802c3b9329f1fe1ae3e44
#
_cell.length_a   1.000
_cell.length_b   1.000
_cell.length_c   1.000
_cell.angle_alpha   90.00
_cell.angle_beta   90.00
_cell.angle_gamma   90.00
#
_symmetry.space_group_name_H-M   'P 1'
#
loop_
_entity.id
_entity.type
_entity.pdbx_description
1 polymer ?
#
loop_
_entity_poly.entity_id
_entity_poly.type
_entity_poly.pdbx_seq_one_letter_code
_entity_poly.pdbx_strand_id
1 'polypeptide(L)'
;MAFVIIGLGNPGGEYAKTRHNAGRMALELLAKEEGWGDFVLKKAAHANVCSGDIDGEKVTLVIPEVAMNLSGKSLPAFVKSVKAAKKLLVVRDDLDLPLGTLKMTVYGRGSGGHKGVESIMRALKTKEFAQLKIGISGSTPKGKTKKTNSEEKVVKHVIGKFSPAEEPVLKKALKKSAQSIRTFVSGGIEKAMMETNTH
;
A
#
# COMPACT_ATOMS: atom_id res chain seq x y z
N MET A 1 21.11 1.89 -3.52
CA MET A 1 19.87 1.33 -4.11
C MET A 1 18.71 2.18 -3.63
N ALA A 2 17.85 2.64 -4.53
CA ALA A 2 16.66 3.42 -4.18
C ALA A 2 15.64 2.55 -3.42
N PHE A 3 14.88 3.18 -2.53
CA PHE A 3 13.67 2.58 -1.98
C PHE A 3 12.58 2.52 -3.05
N VAL A 4 11.81 1.46 -3.05
CA VAL A 4 10.64 1.29 -3.93
C VAL A 4 9.41 1.14 -3.07
N ILE A 5 8.43 2.01 -3.26
CA ILE A 5 7.17 1.97 -2.54
C ILE A 5 6.07 1.72 -3.56
N ILE A 6 5.38 0.59 -3.46
CA ILE A 6 4.25 0.28 -4.35
C ILE A 6 2.93 0.46 -3.62
N GLY A 7 2.03 1.27 -4.18
CA GLY A 7 0.67 1.47 -3.69
C GLY A 7 -0.32 0.65 -4.50
N LEU A 8 -0.94 -0.34 -3.86
CA LEU A 8 -1.87 -1.24 -4.53
C LEU A 8 -3.24 -0.59 -4.74
N GLY A 9 -3.82 -0.87 -5.91
CA GLY A 9 -5.12 -0.39 -6.35
C GLY A 9 -5.41 -0.84 -7.78
N ASN A 10 -6.68 -0.77 -8.18
CA ASN A 10 -7.11 -0.97 -9.56
C ASN A 10 -7.01 0.35 -10.34
N PRO A 11 -6.62 0.33 -11.62
CA PRO A 11 -6.69 1.50 -12.50
C PRO A 11 -8.15 1.84 -12.87
N GLY A 12 -8.36 3.08 -13.31
CA GLY A 12 -9.65 3.59 -13.73
C GLY A 12 -10.33 4.47 -12.69
N GLY A 13 -11.03 5.51 -13.17
CA GLY A 13 -11.68 6.50 -12.33
C GLY A 13 -12.78 5.92 -11.43
N GLU A 14 -13.44 4.85 -11.85
CA GLU A 14 -14.45 4.14 -11.09
C GLU A 14 -13.89 3.52 -9.79
N TYR A 15 -12.59 3.13 -9.77
CA TYR A 15 -11.92 2.55 -8.60
C TYR A 15 -11.19 3.58 -7.74
N ALA A 16 -11.00 4.83 -8.20
CA ALA A 16 -10.14 5.82 -7.56
C ALA A 16 -10.42 6.03 -6.06
N LYS A 17 -11.69 5.92 -5.64
CA LYS A 17 -12.12 6.12 -4.25
C LYS A 17 -12.61 4.83 -3.59
N THR A 18 -12.27 3.68 -4.12
CA THR A 18 -12.64 2.39 -3.50
C THR A 18 -11.69 2.02 -2.37
N ARG A 19 -12.16 1.16 -1.47
CA ARG A 19 -11.37 0.68 -0.32
C ARG A 19 -10.11 -0.06 -0.78
N HIS A 20 -10.19 -0.78 -1.90
CA HIS A 20 -9.06 -1.52 -2.48
C HIS A 20 -7.96 -0.61 -3.05
N ASN A 21 -8.26 0.68 -3.24
CA ASN A 21 -7.30 1.69 -3.70
C ASN A 21 -6.64 2.47 -2.56
N ALA A 22 -6.82 2.08 -1.29
CA ALA A 22 -6.22 2.79 -0.16
C ALA A 22 -4.68 2.90 -0.27
N GLY A 23 -4.02 1.86 -0.79
CA GLY A 23 -2.57 1.91 -1.04
C GLY A 23 -2.17 2.95 -2.09
N ARG A 24 -2.90 3.00 -3.21
CA ARG A 24 -2.72 4.03 -4.26
C ARG A 24 -2.92 5.43 -3.71
N MET A 25 -4.03 5.66 -2.99
CA MET A 25 -4.35 6.97 -2.38
C MET A 25 -3.25 7.43 -1.40
N ALA A 26 -2.64 6.51 -0.66
CA ALA A 26 -1.56 6.84 0.27
C ALA A 26 -0.31 7.37 -0.46
N LEU A 27 0.04 6.78 -1.62
CA LEU A 27 1.17 7.24 -2.41
C LEU A 27 0.89 8.57 -3.12
N GLU A 28 -0.32 8.75 -3.63
CA GLU A 28 -0.75 10.02 -4.24
C GLU A 28 -0.67 11.16 -3.21
N LEU A 29 -1.11 10.91 -1.97
CA LEU A 29 -0.98 11.89 -0.88
C LEU A 29 0.48 12.17 -0.53
N LEU A 30 1.31 11.13 -0.40
CA LEU A 30 2.75 11.30 -0.10
C LEU A 30 3.43 12.16 -1.16
N ALA A 31 3.28 11.83 -2.45
CA ALA A 31 3.88 12.59 -3.54
C ALA A 31 3.46 14.07 -3.51
N LYS A 32 2.18 14.33 -3.21
CA LYS A 32 1.64 15.68 -3.07
C LYS A 32 2.26 16.43 -1.88
N GLU A 33 2.37 15.78 -0.71
CA GLU A 33 2.96 16.39 0.49
C GLU A 33 4.44 16.68 0.33
N GLU A 34 5.17 15.83 -0.41
CA GLU A 34 6.59 16.01 -0.73
C GLU A 34 6.83 17.00 -1.89
N GLY A 35 5.81 17.40 -2.63
CA GLY A 35 5.96 18.27 -3.80
C GLY A 35 6.72 17.63 -4.97
N TRP A 36 6.67 16.30 -5.13
CA TRP A 36 7.44 15.59 -6.15
C TRP A 36 6.86 15.67 -7.57
N GLY A 37 5.76 16.38 -7.77
CA GLY A 37 5.08 16.52 -9.06
C GLY A 37 4.17 15.34 -9.39
N ASP A 38 3.83 15.23 -10.68
CA ASP A 38 2.84 14.27 -11.14
C ASP A 38 3.43 12.86 -11.38
N PHE A 39 2.57 11.87 -11.22
CA PHE A 39 2.88 10.50 -11.64
C PHE A 39 2.92 10.39 -13.16
N VAL A 40 4.00 9.81 -13.70
CA VAL A 40 4.21 9.60 -15.14
C VAL A 40 4.05 8.13 -15.50
N LEU A 41 3.25 7.85 -16.53
CA LEU A 41 3.04 6.49 -17.01
C LEU A 41 4.32 5.93 -17.64
N LYS A 42 4.85 4.85 -17.05
CA LYS A 42 5.91 4.02 -17.63
C LYS A 42 5.30 2.76 -18.24
N LYS A 43 4.99 2.80 -19.52
CA LYS A 43 4.34 1.71 -20.26
C LYS A 43 5.05 0.36 -20.07
N ALA A 44 6.39 0.32 -20.19
CA ALA A 44 7.18 -0.90 -20.01
C ALA A 44 7.09 -1.51 -18.61
N ALA A 45 6.75 -0.72 -17.59
CA ALA A 45 6.54 -1.17 -16.22
C ALA A 45 5.05 -1.35 -15.88
N HIS A 46 4.14 -1.06 -16.78
CA HIS A 46 2.70 -1.09 -16.54
C HIS A 46 2.31 -0.31 -15.25
N ALA A 47 2.92 0.85 -15.03
CA ALA A 47 2.73 1.62 -13.80
C ALA A 47 2.88 3.13 -14.03
N ASN A 48 2.17 3.90 -13.24
CA ASN A 48 2.47 5.29 -13.00
C ASN A 48 3.56 5.41 -11.94
N VAL A 49 4.55 6.26 -12.18
CA VAL A 49 5.75 6.36 -11.34
C VAL A 49 6.02 7.83 -11.01
N CYS A 50 6.33 8.09 -9.75
CA CYS A 50 6.84 9.35 -9.25
C CYS A 50 8.12 9.08 -8.47
N SER A 51 9.10 9.97 -8.49
CA SER A 51 10.37 9.77 -7.77
C SER A 51 10.79 11.05 -7.08
N GLY A 52 11.43 10.89 -5.94
CA GLY A 52 11.95 11.99 -5.14
C GLY A 52 12.99 11.52 -4.14
N ASP A 53 13.13 12.28 -3.06
CA ASP A 53 14.11 12.07 -2.01
C ASP A 53 13.46 12.26 -0.64
N ILE A 54 13.76 11.38 0.29
CA ILE A 54 13.38 11.52 1.71
C ILE A 54 14.68 11.40 2.52
N ASP A 55 15.07 12.45 3.21
CA ASP A 55 16.26 12.50 4.06
C ASP A 55 17.55 12.01 3.36
N GLY A 56 17.74 12.36 2.06
CA GLY A 56 18.91 11.95 1.26
C GLY A 56 18.79 10.58 0.61
N GLU A 57 17.75 9.81 0.91
CA GLU A 57 17.51 8.50 0.30
C GLU A 57 16.58 8.62 -0.92
N LYS A 58 17.03 8.09 -2.06
CA LYS A 58 16.21 8.06 -3.30
C LYS A 58 15.00 7.14 -3.14
N VAL A 59 13.83 7.64 -3.50
CA VAL A 59 12.55 6.92 -3.42
C VAL A 59 11.87 6.91 -4.78
N THR A 60 11.33 5.75 -5.15
CA THR A 60 10.46 5.58 -6.32
C THR A 60 9.10 5.08 -5.86
N LEU A 61 8.06 5.87 -6.09
CA LEU A 61 6.67 5.48 -5.90
C LEU A 61 6.16 4.81 -7.16
N VAL A 62 5.51 3.66 -7.01
CA VAL A 62 4.99 2.85 -8.11
C VAL A 62 3.50 2.59 -7.88
N ILE A 63 2.66 3.01 -8.82
CA ILE A 63 1.23 2.75 -8.82
C ILE A 63 0.91 1.88 -10.04
N PRO A 64 0.57 0.59 -9.85
CA PRO A 64 0.24 -0.31 -10.95
C PRO A 64 -0.93 0.22 -11.80
N GLU A 65 -0.78 0.13 -13.12
CA GLU A 65 -1.84 0.41 -14.11
C GLU A 65 -2.34 -0.89 -14.75
N VAL A 66 -2.51 -1.91 -13.90
CA VAL A 66 -3.06 -3.23 -14.23
C VAL A 66 -4.03 -3.66 -13.14
N ALA A 67 -4.87 -4.64 -13.44
CA ALA A 67 -5.79 -5.21 -12.43
C ALA A 67 -5.02 -5.69 -11.19
N MET A 68 -5.64 -5.63 -10.02
CA MET A 68 -5.04 -5.93 -8.71
C MET A 68 -4.26 -7.25 -8.71
N ASN A 69 -4.81 -8.32 -9.26
CA ASN A 69 -4.18 -9.64 -9.31
C ASN A 69 -2.97 -9.74 -10.27
N LEU A 70 -2.66 -8.67 -11.01
CA LEU A 70 -1.52 -8.54 -11.91
C LEU A 70 -0.48 -7.52 -11.41
N SER A 71 -0.66 -6.91 -10.23
CA SER A 71 0.20 -5.85 -9.69
C SER A 71 1.69 -6.20 -9.70
N GLY A 72 2.04 -7.47 -9.56
CA GLY A 72 3.43 -7.93 -9.62
C GLY A 72 4.13 -7.66 -10.95
N LYS A 73 3.40 -7.47 -12.06
CA LYS A 73 3.99 -7.13 -13.37
C LYS A 73 4.73 -5.78 -13.36
N SER A 74 4.36 -4.89 -12.44
CA SER A 74 4.93 -3.55 -12.35
C SER A 74 6.29 -3.49 -11.63
N LEU A 75 6.72 -4.55 -10.96
CA LEU A 75 7.90 -4.50 -10.08
C LEU A 75 9.24 -4.95 -10.68
N PRO A 76 9.32 -5.88 -11.66
CA PRO A 76 10.61 -6.36 -12.16
C PRO A 76 11.52 -5.27 -12.74
N ALA A 77 10.94 -4.14 -13.17
CA ALA A 77 11.70 -2.98 -13.64
C ALA A 77 12.47 -2.26 -12.51
N PHE A 78 12.00 -2.38 -11.26
CA PHE A 78 12.53 -1.65 -10.10
C PHE A 78 13.22 -2.56 -9.09
N VAL A 79 12.78 -3.81 -8.94
CA VAL A 79 13.25 -4.76 -7.94
C VAL A 79 13.82 -5.98 -8.65
N LYS A 80 15.16 -6.03 -8.75
CA LYS A 80 15.87 -7.05 -9.56
C LYS A 80 16.53 -8.17 -8.74
N SER A 81 16.40 -8.15 -7.42
CA SER A 81 17.01 -9.15 -6.53
C SER A 81 16.32 -9.22 -5.19
N VAL A 82 16.51 -10.31 -4.44
CA VAL A 82 16.03 -10.45 -3.06
C VAL A 82 16.62 -9.36 -2.15
N LYS A 83 17.89 -8.97 -2.37
CA LYS A 83 18.50 -7.86 -1.63
C LYS A 83 17.78 -6.53 -1.91
N ALA A 84 17.39 -6.28 -3.16
CA ALA A 84 16.61 -5.09 -3.52
C ALA A 84 15.18 -5.14 -2.94
N ALA A 85 14.61 -6.33 -2.81
CA ALA A 85 13.28 -6.50 -2.21
C ALA A 85 13.22 -6.05 -0.74
N LYS A 86 14.31 -6.05 0.00
CA LYS A 86 14.38 -5.49 1.36
C LYS A 86 14.20 -3.97 1.42
N LYS A 87 14.38 -3.26 0.30
CA LYS A 87 14.04 -1.83 0.15
C LYS A 87 12.67 -1.61 -0.50
N LEU A 88 11.86 -2.67 -0.65
CA LEU A 88 10.48 -2.60 -1.12
C LEU A 88 9.51 -2.52 0.05
N LEU A 89 8.60 -1.54 0.01
CA LEU A 89 7.42 -1.47 0.85
C LEU A 89 6.16 -1.59 0.00
N VAL A 90 5.31 -2.55 0.33
CA VAL A 90 3.99 -2.74 -0.30
C VAL A 90 2.93 -2.09 0.59
N VAL A 91 2.28 -1.05 0.08
CA VAL A 91 1.18 -0.34 0.76
C VAL A 91 -0.14 -0.85 0.21
N ARG A 92 -1.00 -1.34 1.10
CA ARG A 92 -2.24 -2.01 0.69
C ARG A 92 -3.36 -1.88 1.74
N ASP A 93 -4.58 -2.11 1.33
CA ASP A 93 -5.72 -2.29 2.25
C ASP A 93 -5.64 -3.62 3.02
N ASP A 94 -6.28 -3.66 4.19
CA ASP A 94 -6.40 -4.88 5.00
C ASP A 94 -7.80 -5.00 5.61
N LEU A 95 -8.48 -6.12 5.30
CA LEU A 95 -9.82 -6.44 5.80
C LEU A 95 -9.85 -6.86 7.28
N ASP A 96 -8.73 -7.32 7.81
CA ASP A 96 -8.63 -7.76 9.20
C ASP A 96 -8.36 -6.59 10.17
N LEU A 97 -8.16 -5.39 9.63
CA LEU A 97 -7.92 -4.19 10.43
C LEU A 97 -9.12 -3.23 10.36
N PRO A 98 -9.52 -2.64 11.50
CA PRO A 98 -10.52 -1.59 11.51
C PRO A 98 -10.07 -0.37 10.69
N LEU A 99 -11.03 0.33 10.08
CA LEU A 99 -10.76 1.59 9.38
C LEU A 99 -10.05 2.59 10.31
N GLY A 100 -8.99 3.19 9.79
CA GLY A 100 -8.15 4.13 10.54
C GLY A 100 -6.95 3.49 11.25
N THR A 101 -6.93 2.17 11.36
CA THR A 101 -5.80 1.43 11.94
C THR A 101 -4.76 1.15 10.86
N LEU A 102 -3.49 1.30 11.22
CA LEU A 102 -2.35 0.91 10.38
C LEU A 102 -1.57 -0.24 11.03
N LYS A 103 -0.95 -1.06 10.20
CA LYS A 103 0.00 -2.08 10.66
C LYS A 103 1.16 -2.24 9.68
N MET A 104 2.37 -1.98 10.16
CA MET A 104 3.60 -2.31 9.45
C MET A 104 4.03 -3.72 9.80
N THR A 105 4.48 -4.49 8.81
CA THR A 105 5.01 -5.85 9.03
C THR A 105 6.38 -6.02 8.41
N VAL A 106 7.22 -6.80 9.09
CA VAL A 106 8.56 -7.18 8.60
C VAL A 106 8.49 -8.06 7.35
N TYR A 107 9.66 -8.30 6.79
CA TYR A 107 9.91 -9.21 5.67
C TYR A 107 9.40 -10.64 5.94
N GLY A 108 9.16 -11.42 4.89
CA GLY A 108 8.79 -12.82 4.98
C GLY A 108 7.31 -13.10 5.31
N ARG A 109 6.48 -12.07 5.48
CA ARG A 109 5.05 -12.25 5.80
C ARG A 109 4.21 -12.60 4.57
N GLY A 110 3.18 -13.41 4.78
CA GLY A 110 2.22 -13.83 3.74
C GLY A 110 1.32 -12.68 3.25
N SER A 111 0.53 -12.98 2.22
CA SER A 111 -0.41 -12.05 1.60
C SER A 111 -1.64 -11.72 2.46
N GLY A 112 -2.02 -12.62 3.38
CA GLY A 112 -3.32 -12.55 4.05
C GLY A 112 -4.51 -12.67 3.08
N GLY A 113 -4.33 -13.36 1.94
CA GLY A 113 -5.35 -13.50 0.89
C GLY A 113 -5.46 -12.30 -0.06
N HIS A 114 -4.61 -11.28 0.10
CA HIS A 114 -4.65 -10.09 -0.77
C HIS A 114 -4.05 -10.40 -2.15
N LYS A 115 -4.89 -10.40 -3.19
CA LYS A 115 -4.52 -10.82 -4.56
C LYS A 115 -3.35 -10.03 -5.17
N GLY A 116 -3.25 -8.73 -4.86
CA GLY A 116 -2.12 -7.89 -5.32
C GLY A 116 -0.80 -8.30 -4.69
N VAL A 117 -0.78 -8.60 -3.39
CA VAL A 117 0.41 -9.09 -2.68
C VAL A 117 0.83 -10.46 -3.19
N GLU A 118 -0.13 -11.37 -3.43
CA GLU A 118 0.15 -12.68 -4.06
C GLU A 118 0.80 -12.54 -5.43
N SER A 119 0.31 -11.59 -6.23
CA SER A 119 0.90 -11.27 -7.54
C SER A 119 2.35 -10.81 -7.42
N ILE A 120 2.65 -9.94 -6.43
CA ILE A 120 4.02 -9.47 -6.15
C ILE A 120 4.92 -10.63 -5.74
N MET A 121 4.47 -11.48 -4.80
CA MET A 121 5.23 -12.63 -4.33
C MET A 121 5.60 -13.57 -5.48
N ARG A 122 4.66 -13.83 -6.40
CA ARG A 122 4.89 -14.65 -7.59
C ARG A 122 5.89 -14.02 -8.55
N ALA A 123 5.75 -12.72 -8.83
CA ALA A 123 6.59 -12.00 -9.78
C ALA A 123 8.05 -11.88 -9.29
N LEU A 124 8.24 -11.58 -8.01
CA LEU A 124 9.57 -11.42 -7.40
C LEU A 124 10.17 -12.74 -6.89
N LYS A 125 9.38 -13.83 -6.84
CA LYS A 125 9.76 -15.13 -6.28
C LYS A 125 10.32 -15.02 -4.85
N THR A 126 9.85 -14.05 -4.09
CA THR A 126 10.29 -13.80 -2.71
C THR A 126 9.17 -13.14 -1.88
N LYS A 127 9.30 -13.28 -0.56
CA LYS A 127 8.48 -12.57 0.46
C LYS A 127 9.32 -11.56 1.25
N GLU A 128 10.57 -11.33 0.87
CA GLU A 128 11.54 -10.50 1.59
C GLU A 128 11.30 -9.00 1.35
N PHE A 129 10.06 -8.55 1.54
CA PHE A 129 9.66 -7.15 1.49
C PHE A 129 8.73 -6.79 2.66
N ALA A 130 8.73 -5.52 3.04
CA ALA A 130 7.85 -5.01 4.08
C ALA A 130 6.44 -4.72 3.55
N GLN A 131 5.43 -4.72 4.42
CA GLN A 131 4.07 -4.33 4.07
C GLN A 131 3.54 -3.29 5.05
N LEU A 132 2.95 -2.22 4.53
CA LEU A 132 2.12 -1.27 5.27
C LEU A 132 0.65 -1.58 4.96
N LYS A 133 -0.07 -1.99 5.98
CA LYS A 133 -1.48 -2.39 5.91
C LYS A 133 -2.36 -1.25 6.40
N ILE A 134 -3.34 -0.86 5.60
CA ILE A 134 -4.33 0.17 5.91
C ILE A 134 -5.67 -0.52 6.17
N GLY A 135 -6.16 -0.43 7.39
CA GLY A 135 -7.45 -1.00 7.75
C GLY A 135 -8.61 -0.37 7.01
N ILE A 136 -9.50 -1.21 6.48
CA ILE A 136 -10.67 -0.78 5.70
C ILE A 136 -11.99 -1.36 6.20
N SER A 137 -11.98 -2.18 7.25
CA SER A 137 -13.19 -2.81 7.77
C SER A 137 -13.94 -1.91 8.74
N GLY A 138 -15.26 -1.99 8.70
CA GLY A 138 -16.08 -1.42 9.76
C GLY A 138 -15.72 -2.03 11.12
N SER A 139 -15.74 -1.24 12.17
CA SER A 139 -15.58 -1.71 13.54
C SER A 139 -16.93 -1.96 14.20
N THR A 140 -16.96 -2.94 15.11
CA THR A 140 -18.05 -3.07 16.09
C THR A 140 -17.86 -2.02 17.20
N PRO A 141 -18.88 -1.72 18.04
CA PRO A 141 -18.70 -0.83 19.18
C PRO A 141 -17.58 -1.23 20.14
N LYS A 142 -17.15 -2.51 20.12
CA LYS A 142 -16.02 -3.04 20.88
C LYS A 142 -14.70 -3.02 20.11
N GLY A 143 -14.59 -2.27 19.00
CA GLY A 143 -13.35 -2.14 18.21
C GLY A 143 -12.93 -3.38 17.39
N LYS A 144 -13.74 -4.44 17.36
CA LYS A 144 -13.46 -5.64 16.55
C LYS A 144 -13.90 -5.45 15.10
N THR A 145 -13.14 -5.99 14.14
CA THR A 145 -13.53 -6.00 12.74
C THR A 145 -14.80 -6.82 12.51
N LYS A 146 -15.67 -6.33 11.62
CA LYS A 146 -16.78 -7.14 11.11
C LYS A 146 -16.23 -8.12 10.10
N LYS A 147 -16.11 -9.39 10.47
CA LYS A 147 -15.65 -10.43 9.54
C LYS A 147 -16.63 -10.59 8.38
N THR A 148 -16.10 -10.61 7.17
CA THR A 148 -16.84 -10.85 5.94
C THR A 148 -16.57 -12.30 5.53
N ASN A 149 -17.58 -13.16 5.57
CA ASN A 149 -17.40 -14.62 5.53
C ASN A 149 -17.60 -15.26 4.15
N SER A 150 -17.78 -14.51 3.07
CA SER A 150 -17.84 -15.04 1.70
C SER A 150 -17.01 -14.21 0.74
N GLU A 151 -16.43 -14.86 -0.28
CA GLU A 151 -15.60 -14.20 -1.29
C GLU A 151 -16.36 -13.07 -2.01
N GLU A 152 -17.63 -13.30 -2.34
CA GLU A 152 -18.48 -12.30 -2.98
C GLU A 152 -18.64 -11.03 -2.10
N LYS A 153 -18.91 -11.20 -0.80
CA LYS A 153 -19.02 -10.08 0.15
C LYS A 153 -17.70 -9.35 0.33
N VAL A 154 -16.57 -10.08 0.31
CA VAL A 154 -15.22 -9.49 0.34
C VAL A 154 -15.01 -8.61 -0.89
N VAL A 155 -15.25 -9.15 -2.09
CA VAL A 155 -15.13 -8.39 -3.35
C VAL A 155 -16.01 -7.14 -3.30
N LYS A 156 -17.30 -7.28 -2.96
CA LYS A 156 -18.24 -6.15 -2.85
C LYS A 156 -17.76 -5.09 -1.86
N HIS A 157 -17.16 -5.49 -0.73
CA HIS A 157 -16.64 -4.56 0.27
C HIS A 157 -15.42 -3.79 -0.26
N VAL A 158 -14.41 -4.48 -0.83
CA VAL A 158 -13.16 -3.84 -1.25
C VAL A 158 -13.34 -2.93 -2.47
N ILE A 159 -14.27 -3.24 -3.40
CA ILE A 159 -14.61 -2.35 -4.51
C ILE A 159 -15.62 -1.26 -4.12
N GLY A 160 -16.19 -1.33 -2.91
CA GLY A 160 -17.05 -0.30 -2.36
C GLY A 160 -16.28 0.98 -2.03
N LYS A 161 -16.93 2.12 -2.16
CA LYS A 161 -16.37 3.42 -1.77
C LYS A 161 -16.50 3.63 -0.26
N PHE A 162 -15.66 4.50 0.29
CA PHE A 162 -15.84 4.99 1.66
C PHE A 162 -17.09 5.90 1.73
N SER A 163 -17.82 5.79 2.83
CA SER A 163 -18.96 6.69 3.09
C SER A 163 -18.47 8.07 3.55
N PRO A 164 -19.29 9.12 3.44
CA PRO A 164 -18.93 10.45 3.94
C PRO A 164 -18.49 10.47 5.40
N ALA A 165 -19.08 9.62 6.25
CA ALA A 165 -18.70 9.49 7.66
C ALA A 165 -17.32 8.83 7.86
N GLU A 166 -16.87 7.99 6.92
CA GLU A 166 -15.57 7.31 6.95
C GLU A 166 -14.43 8.16 6.36
N GLU A 167 -14.74 9.10 5.46
CA GLU A 167 -13.72 9.93 4.79
C GLU A 167 -12.76 10.67 5.74
N PRO A 168 -13.21 11.30 6.85
CA PRO A 168 -12.30 11.94 7.80
C PRO A 168 -11.32 10.95 8.46
N VAL A 169 -11.79 9.73 8.75
CA VAL A 169 -10.96 8.65 9.33
C VAL A 169 -9.94 8.16 8.31
N LEU A 170 -10.39 7.94 7.07
CA LEU A 170 -9.50 7.60 5.95
C LEU A 170 -8.41 8.64 5.75
N LYS A 171 -8.77 9.93 5.70
CA LYS A 171 -7.82 11.03 5.52
C LYS A 171 -6.71 11.03 6.59
N LYS A 172 -7.09 10.75 7.86
CA LYS A 172 -6.10 10.60 8.95
C LYS A 172 -5.21 9.38 8.74
N ALA A 173 -5.80 8.24 8.33
CA ALA A 173 -5.04 7.02 8.05
C ALA A 173 -4.04 7.21 6.90
N LEU A 174 -4.44 7.88 5.81
CA LEU A 174 -3.56 8.18 4.69
C LEU A 174 -2.40 9.09 5.11
N LYS A 175 -2.63 10.13 5.93
CA LYS A 175 -1.56 10.97 6.49
C LYS A 175 -0.59 10.17 7.37
N LYS A 176 -1.12 9.31 8.25
CA LYS A 176 -0.29 8.39 9.05
C LYS A 176 0.50 7.42 8.16
N SER A 177 -0.10 6.94 7.06
CA SER A 177 0.60 6.08 6.08
C SER A 177 1.78 6.81 5.43
N ALA A 178 1.60 8.07 5.02
CA ALA A 178 2.68 8.89 4.49
C ALA A 178 3.82 9.04 5.52
N GLN A 179 3.50 9.31 6.80
CA GLN A 179 4.49 9.36 7.86
C GLN A 179 5.21 8.02 8.07
N SER A 180 4.47 6.91 8.09
CA SER A 180 5.06 5.56 8.21
C SER A 180 6.02 5.24 7.05
N ILE A 181 5.73 5.70 5.84
CA ILE A 181 6.61 5.54 4.67
C ILE A 181 7.89 6.37 4.87
N ARG A 182 7.79 7.62 5.34
CA ARG A 182 8.97 8.45 5.66
C ARG A 182 9.86 7.76 6.70
N THR A 183 9.27 7.30 7.80
CA THR A 183 10.03 6.59 8.84
C THR A 183 10.68 5.31 8.31
N PHE A 184 10.00 4.56 7.42
CA PHE A 184 10.58 3.36 6.79
C PHE A 184 11.81 3.70 5.94
N VAL A 185 11.77 4.79 5.20
CA VAL A 185 12.87 5.22 4.33
C VAL A 185 14.06 5.76 5.15
N SER A 186 13.80 6.66 6.10
CA SER A 186 14.84 7.34 6.87
C SER A 186 15.35 6.55 8.07
N GLY A 187 14.50 5.76 8.73
CA GLY A 187 14.79 5.08 9.99
C GLY A 187 14.81 3.56 9.93
N GLY A 188 14.43 2.99 8.77
CA GLY A 188 14.36 1.54 8.56
C GLY A 188 13.10 0.89 9.13
N ILE A 189 13.00 -0.43 8.87
CA ILE A 189 11.78 -1.20 9.17
C ILE A 189 11.44 -1.30 10.66
N GLU A 190 12.44 -1.41 11.52
CA GLU A 190 12.24 -1.59 12.96
C GLU A 190 11.62 -0.33 13.57
N LYS A 191 12.19 0.85 13.28
CA LYS A 191 11.64 2.13 13.73
C LYS A 191 10.24 2.37 13.17
N ALA A 192 10.04 2.12 11.87
CA ALA A 192 8.75 2.27 11.22
C ALA A 192 7.68 1.35 11.84
N MET A 193 8.01 0.11 12.18
CA MET A 193 7.10 -0.79 12.89
C MET A 193 6.77 -0.30 14.29
N MET A 194 7.77 0.13 15.06
CA MET A 194 7.56 0.66 16.40
C MET A 194 6.57 1.83 16.37
N GLU A 195 6.81 2.83 15.52
CA GLU A 195 5.96 4.02 15.43
C GLU A 195 4.58 3.74 14.82
N THR A 196 4.49 2.85 13.80
CA THR A 196 3.22 2.57 13.13
C THR A 196 2.29 1.69 13.95
N ASN A 197 2.84 0.68 14.67
CA ASN A 197 2.06 -0.33 15.36
C ASN A 197 1.73 0.05 16.82
N THR A 198 2.26 1.15 17.33
CA THR A 198 1.98 1.65 18.68
C THR A 198 0.65 2.39 18.68
N HIS A 199 -0.41 1.70 19.11
CA HIS A 199 -1.74 2.29 19.43
C HIS A 199 -2.43 1.50 20.54
#